data_34b216cdfc9a291bbc1c6fd67e8aa4de
#
_entry.id   34b216cdfc9a291bbc1c6fd67e8aa4de
#
_cell.length_a   1.000
_cell.length_b   1.000
_cell.length_c   1.000
_cell.angle_alpha   90.00
_cell.angle_beta   90.00
_cell.angle_gamma   90.00
#
_symmetry.space_group_name_H-M   'P 1'
#
loop_
_entity.id
_entity.type
_entity.pdbx_description
1 polymer ?
#
loop_
_entity_poly.entity_id
_entity_poly.type
_entity_poly.pdbx_seq_one_letter_code
_entity_poly.pdbx_strand_id
1 'polypeptide(L)'
;MRNLRDYATITASYWVFTLTDGALRTLVLFHLHQIGYSPLQVVSLFVFYELFGVITNFVGGWLGARFGLKSTLFTGLGLQVLSCSVLALMATSLTVPLVMAAQAVSGIAKDLTKMSSKSYIKLVIPESDSSGLMKWVAILTGSKNALKGVGFLLGGVLLETVGFRTANIGMAVALVAMLVTCFMLLPKAAGKAKAKVGLRQMISSDPRVNWLSASRLFLFGSRDVWFVFALPIFLSADLGWSSAQSSGFLAAWVIGYGFVQALAPSYVGRKVDGKRVAPTARRVIPWTALLVAPLGGIAALLHFGADPTTSLVAGLAVFGIVFATNSAIHSFLIVHYADGDKVSLNVGFYYMANAAGRLVGTILSGAVFQWAGMGSAGLVACLSVSIGFVLASTALCIPLRAAERHSEEIRTHD
;
A
#
# COMPACT_ATOMS: atom_id res chain seq x y z
N MET A 1 14.64 -10.37 -23.72
CA MET A 1 13.23 -10.15 -24.17
C MET A 1 12.21 -10.89 -23.30
N ARG A 2 12.44 -12.15 -22.89
CA ARG A 2 11.51 -12.93 -22.02
C ARG A 2 11.24 -12.26 -20.67
N ASN A 3 12.27 -11.75 -20.01
CA ASN A 3 12.16 -11.08 -18.71
C ASN A 3 11.29 -9.81 -18.75
N LEU A 4 11.37 -9.01 -19.83
CA LEU A 4 10.57 -7.79 -19.97
C LEU A 4 9.09 -8.10 -20.21
N ARG A 5 8.79 -9.15 -20.99
CA ARG A 5 7.42 -9.63 -21.21
C ARG A 5 6.79 -10.12 -19.91
N ASP A 6 7.54 -10.90 -19.12
CA ASP A 6 7.06 -11.44 -17.85
C ASP A 6 6.80 -10.29 -16.86
N TYR A 7 7.71 -9.29 -16.80
CA TYR A 7 7.49 -8.07 -16.00
C TYR A 7 6.24 -7.30 -16.45
N ALA A 8 6.08 -7.06 -17.76
CA ALA A 8 4.93 -6.34 -18.30
C ALA A 8 3.61 -7.07 -17.97
N THR A 9 3.58 -8.40 -18.12
CA THR A 9 2.40 -9.22 -17.79
C THR A 9 2.02 -9.11 -16.32
N ILE A 10 3.00 -9.17 -15.40
CA ILE A 10 2.76 -9.06 -13.96
C ILE A 10 2.33 -7.64 -13.57
N THR A 11 2.96 -6.65 -14.16
CA THR A 11 2.58 -5.25 -13.93
C THR A 11 1.16 -4.99 -14.41
N ALA A 12 0.79 -5.46 -15.60
CA ALA A 12 -0.56 -5.35 -16.13
C ALA A 12 -1.58 -6.07 -15.25
N SER A 13 -1.27 -7.28 -14.77
CA SER A 13 -2.15 -8.00 -13.85
C SER A 13 -2.38 -7.26 -12.54
N TYR A 14 -1.33 -6.63 -12.02
CA TYR A 14 -1.40 -5.81 -10.82
C TYR A 14 -2.19 -4.51 -11.04
N TRP A 15 -2.11 -3.92 -12.23
CA TRP A 15 -2.89 -2.75 -12.61
C TRP A 15 -4.39 -3.06 -12.73
N VAL A 16 -4.75 -4.11 -13.46
CA VAL A 16 -6.14 -4.55 -13.59
C VAL A 16 -6.73 -4.89 -12.23
N PHE A 17 -5.97 -5.62 -11.39
CA PHE A 17 -6.38 -5.89 -10.01
C PHE A 17 -6.60 -4.60 -9.22
N THR A 18 -5.67 -3.65 -9.28
CA THR A 18 -5.74 -2.40 -8.51
C THR A 18 -6.91 -1.52 -8.93
N LEU A 19 -7.20 -1.46 -10.22
CA LEU A 19 -8.36 -0.74 -10.75
C LEU A 19 -9.66 -1.35 -10.24
N THR A 20 -9.80 -2.67 -10.34
CA THR A 20 -11.01 -3.39 -9.88
C THR A 20 -11.16 -3.36 -8.36
N ASP A 21 -10.08 -3.46 -7.58
CA ASP A 21 -10.12 -3.31 -6.11
C ASP A 21 -10.54 -1.91 -5.69
N GLY A 22 -10.00 -0.88 -6.35
CA GLY A 22 -10.40 0.51 -6.12
C GLY A 22 -11.87 0.76 -6.48
N ALA A 23 -12.29 0.32 -7.65
CA ALA A 23 -13.65 0.47 -8.13
C ALA A 23 -14.65 -0.27 -7.24
N LEU A 24 -14.35 -1.50 -6.85
CA LEU A 24 -15.19 -2.31 -5.97
C LEU A 24 -15.47 -1.62 -4.64
N ARG A 25 -14.45 -1.01 -4.04
CA ARG A 25 -14.59 -0.29 -2.76
C ARG A 25 -15.58 0.87 -2.85
N THR A 26 -15.41 1.70 -3.85
CA THR A 26 -16.27 2.88 -4.07
C THR A 26 -17.68 2.45 -4.44
N LEU A 27 -17.80 1.43 -5.29
CA LEU A 27 -19.07 0.87 -5.73
C LEU A 27 -19.87 0.32 -4.53
N VAL A 28 -19.23 -0.47 -3.65
CA VAL A 28 -19.87 -1.02 -2.44
C VAL A 28 -20.24 0.12 -1.47
N LEU A 29 -19.34 1.09 -1.26
CA LEU A 29 -19.59 2.22 -0.37
C LEU A 29 -20.85 2.99 -0.77
N PHE A 30 -20.91 3.44 -2.03
CA PHE A 30 -22.01 4.27 -2.50
C PHE A 30 -23.30 3.48 -2.65
N HIS A 31 -23.23 2.24 -3.13
CA HIS A 31 -24.41 1.40 -3.26
C HIS A 31 -25.08 1.11 -1.91
N LEU A 32 -24.30 0.76 -0.88
CA LEU A 32 -24.84 0.53 0.45
C LEU A 32 -25.39 1.80 1.08
N HIS A 33 -24.75 2.95 0.82
CA HIS A 33 -25.28 4.24 1.26
C HIS A 33 -26.63 4.54 0.59
N GLN A 34 -26.76 4.28 -0.72
CA GLN A 34 -28.02 4.47 -1.48
C GLN A 34 -29.17 3.60 -0.94
N ILE A 35 -28.89 2.39 -0.46
CA ILE A 35 -29.88 1.48 0.13
C ILE A 35 -30.08 1.67 1.64
N GLY A 36 -29.54 2.77 2.22
CA GLY A 36 -29.87 3.25 3.56
C GLY A 36 -28.93 2.82 4.70
N TYR A 37 -27.76 2.23 4.41
CA TYR A 37 -26.77 1.94 5.43
C TYR A 37 -26.09 3.23 5.93
N SER A 38 -25.92 3.35 7.26
CA SER A 38 -25.24 4.49 7.86
C SER A 38 -23.74 4.49 7.52
N PRO A 39 -23.08 5.67 7.45
CA PRO A 39 -21.63 5.76 7.19
C PRO A 39 -20.79 4.89 8.13
N LEU A 40 -21.15 4.83 9.42
CA LEU A 40 -20.43 4.00 10.40
C LEU A 40 -20.56 2.50 10.11
N GLN A 41 -21.75 2.04 9.70
CA GLN A 41 -21.94 0.66 9.28
C GLN A 41 -21.09 0.33 8.07
N VAL A 42 -21.05 1.22 7.07
CA VAL A 42 -20.23 1.03 5.86
C VAL A 42 -18.74 1.00 6.19
N VAL A 43 -18.26 1.90 7.05
CA VAL A 43 -16.84 1.92 7.47
C VAL A 43 -16.46 0.65 8.23
N SER A 44 -17.34 0.13 9.09
CA SER A 44 -17.08 -1.11 9.84
C SER A 44 -16.84 -2.32 8.95
N LEU A 45 -17.41 -2.34 7.73
CA LEU A 45 -17.19 -3.41 6.76
C LEU A 45 -15.72 -3.50 6.30
N PHE A 46 -15.00 -2.39 6.32
CA PHE A 46 -13.59 -2.33 5.91
C PHE A 46 -12.60 -2.72 7.01
N VAL A 47 -13.01 -2.80 8.28
CA VAL A 47 -12.13 -3.24 9.37
C VAL A 47 -11.61 -4.65 9.11
N PHE A 48 -12.49 -5.56 8.70
CA PHE A 48 -12.08 -6.92 8.33
C PHE A 48 -11.15 -6.97 7.13
N TYR A 49 -11.33 -6.09 6.16
CA TYR A 49 -10.42 -5.96 5.03
C TYR A 49 -8.98 -5.63 5.47
N GLU A 50 -8.78 -4.73 6.41
CA GLU A 50 -7.43 -4.40 6.91
C GLU A 50 -6.89 -5.49 7.86
N LEU A 51 -7.74 -6.07 8.72
CA LEU A 51 -7.36 -7.16 9.63
C LEU A 51 -6.89 -8.40 8.84
N PHE A 52 -7.68 -8.83 7.86
CA PHE A 52 -7.28 -9.92 6.98
C PHE A 52 -6.05 -9.56 6.15
N GLY A 53 -5.84 -8.27 5.85
CA GLY A 53 -4.61 -7.78 5.22
C GLY A 53 -3.36 -8.08 6.05
N VAL A 54 -3.40 -7.91 7.37
CA VAL A 54 -2.28 -8.27 8.27
C VAL A 54 -1.98 -9.76 8.18
N ILE A 55 -3.02 -10.58 8.37
CA ILE A 55 -2.90 -12.05 8.37
C ILE A 55 -2.39 -12.55 7.01
N THR A 56 -2.99 -12.05 5.94
CA THR A 56 -2.67 -12.49 4.56
C THR A 56 -1.27 -12.10 4.15
N ASN A 57 -0.78 -10.92 4.52
CA ASN A 57 0.60 -10.55 4.21
C ASN A 57 1.60 -11.47 4.90
N PHE A 58 1.30 -11.88 6.14
CA PHE A 58 2.15 -12.81 6.89
C PHE A 58 2.12 -14.22 6.28
N VAL A 59 0.93 -14.82 6.18
CA VAL A 59 0.77 -16.19 5.66
C VAL A 59 1.07 -16.27 4.16
N GLY A 60 0.69 -15.24 3.40
CA GLY A 60 0.85 -15.18 1.95
C GLY A 60 2.32 -15.20 1.50
N GLY A 61 3.24 -14.63 2.31
CA GLY A 61 4.68 -14.74 2.07
C GLY A 61 5.15 -16.19 2.06
N TRP A 62 4.70 -16.97 3.04
CA TRP A 62 4.95 -18.41 3.14
C TRP A 62 4.29 -19.19 1.98
N LEU A 63 3.04 -18.88 1.64
CA LEU A 63 2.35 -19.47 0.50
C LEU A 63 3.11 -19.26 -0.81
N GLY A 64 3.58 -18.02 -1.05
CA GLY A 64 4.38 -17.68 -2.24
C GLY A 64 5.70 -18.46 -2.31
N ALA A 65 6.42 -18.60 -1.19
CA ALA A 65 7.64 -19.37 -1.13
C ALA A 65 7.40 -20.88 -1.35
N ARG A 66 6.32 -21.41 -0.78
CA ARG A 66 6.01 -22.86 -0.83
C ARG A 66 5.40 -23.30 -2.16
N PHE A 67 4.45 -22.53 -2.68
CA PHE A 67 3.67 -22.90 -3.89
C PHE A 67 4.09 -22.15 -5.15
N GLY A 68 4.93 -21.13 -5.01
CA GLY A 68 5.41 -20.28 -6.09
C GLY A 68 4.56 -19.03 -6.29
N LEU A 69 5.21 -17.98 -6.82
CA LEU A 69 4.59 -16.65 -6.98
C LEU A 69 3.48 -16.65 -8.04
N LYS A 70 3.59 -17.49 -9.07
CA LYS A 70 2.52 -17.64 -10.08
C LYS A 70 1.25 -18.18 -9.44
N SER A 71 1.33 -19.24 -8.65
CA SER A 71 0.18 -19.82 -7.95
C SER A 71 -0.49 -18.79 -7.03
N THR A 72 0.30 -18.04 -6.26
CA THR A 72 -0.20 -17.00 -5.35
C THR A 72 -0.87 -15.85 -6.11
N LEU A 73 -0.33 -15.46 -7.27
CA LEU A 73 -0.94 -14.46 -8.15
C LEU A 73 -2.30 -14.94 -8.69
N PHE A 74 -2.37 -16.20 -9.15
CA PHE A 74 -3.62 -16.79 -9.64
C PHE A 74 -4.67 -16.88 -8.55
N THR A 75 -4.27 -17.29 -7.34
CA THR A 75 -5.18 -17.32 -6.19
C THR A 75 -5.71 -15.92 -5.90
N GLY A 76 -4.84 -14.89 -5.91
CA GLY A 76 -5.26 -13.51 -5.69
C GLY A 76 -6.25 -13.02 -6.74
N LEU A 77 -5.97 -13.20 -8.03
CA LEU A 77 -6.88 -12.82 -9.11
C LEU A 77 -8.19 -13.61 -9.05
N GLY A 78 -8.14 -14.93 -8.79
CA GLY A 78 -9.32 -15.79 -8.67
C GLY A 78 -10.23 -15.41 -7.50
N LEU A 79 -9.66 -15.08 -6.33
CA LEU A 79 -10.44 -14.59 -5.18
C LEU A 79 -11.11 -13.24 -5.47
N GLN A 80 -10.48 -12.36 -6.24
CA GLN A 80 -11.12 -11.10 -6.65
C GLN A 80 -12.28 -11.35 -7.64
N VAL A 81 -12.09 -12.28 -8.58
CA VAL A 81 -13.20 -12.75 -9.46
C VAL A 81 -14.36 -13.27 -8.61
N LEU A 82 -14.07 -14.12 -7.62
CA LEU A 82 -15.09 -14.66 -6.71
C LEU A 82 -15.82 -13.54 -5.97
N SER A 83 -15.10 -12.58 -5.39
CA SER A 83 -15.70 -11.45 -4.67
C SER A 83 -16.65 -10.64 -5.58
N CYS A 84 -16.20 -10.24 -6.76
CA CYS A 84 -17.03 -9.51 -7.73
C CYS A 84 -18.25 -10.34 -8.17
N SER A 85 -18.04 -11.64 -8.44
CA SER A 85 -19.14 -12.53 -8.89
C SER A 85 -20.21 -12.73 -7.82
N VAL A 86 -19.81 -12.95 -6.57
CA VAL A 86 -20.74 -13.09 -5.43
C VAL A 86 -21.57 -11.82 -5.27
N LEU A 87 -20.93 -10.64 -5.29
CA LEU A 87 -21.64 -9.36 -5.17
C LEU A 87 -22.57 -9.10 -6.36
N ALA A 88 -22.18 -9.51 -7.58
CA ALA A 88 -23.05 -9.40 -8.74
C ALA A 88 -24.28 -10.30 -8.67
N LEU A 89 -24.09 -11.56 -8.24
CA LEU A 89 -25.17 -12.53 -8.14
C LEU A 89 -26.18 -12.18 -7.02
N MET A 90 -25.65 -11.64 -5.92
CA MET A 90 -26.45 -11.29 -4.73
C MET A 90 -26.86 -9.81 -4.70
N ALA A 91 -26.77 -9.09 -5.83
CA ALA A 91 -27.01 -7.65 -5.88
C ALA A 91 -28.40 -7.21 -5.36
N THR A 92 -29.40 -8.08 -5.43
CA THR A 92 -30.78 -7.82 -4.95
C THR A 92 -31.01 -8.28 -3.50
N SER A 93 -30.07 -9.02 -2.90
CA SER A 93 -30.20 -9.63 -1.57
C SER A 93 -28.94 -9.42 -0.72
N LEU A 94 -28.32 -8.22 -0.83
CA LEU A 94 -27.12 -7.87 -0.08
C LEU A 94 -27.44 -7.79 1.42
N THR A 95 -26.65 -8.49 2.21
CA THR A 95 -26.67 -8.41 3.68
C THR A 95 -25.30 -7.97 4.18
N VAL A 96 -25.25 -7.34 5.39
CA VAL A 96 -23.98 -6.91 5.98
C VAL A 96 -22.97 -8.05 6.08
N PRO A 97 -23.29 -9.25 6.60
CA PRO A 97 -22.32 -10.35 6.66
C PRO A 97 -21.80 -10.79 5.29
N LEU A 98 -22.65 -10.81 4.26
CA LEU A 98 -22.26 -11.17 2.90
C LEU A 98 -21.25 -10.17 2.34
N VAL A 99 -21.54 -8.88 2.47
CA VAL A 99 -20.63 -7.82 2.00
C VAL A 99 -19.32 -7.86 2.78
N MET A 100 -19.36 -8.07 4.11
CA MET A 100 -18.15 -8.23 4.94
C MET A 100 -17.31 -9.41 4.47
N ALA A 101 -17.93 -10.57 4.19
CA ALA A 101 -17.23 -11.74 3.66
C ALA A 101 -16.61 -11.46 2.28
N ALA A 102 -17.34 -10.84 1.36
CA ALA A 102 -16.82 -10.46 0.05
C ALA A 102 -15.66 -9.47 0.15
N GLN A 103 -15.74 -8.47 1.04
CA GLN A 103 -14.65 -7.52 1.30
C GLN A 103 -13.44 -8.19 1.96
N ALA A 104 -13.65 -9.15 2.87
CA ALA A 104 -12.55 -9.94 3.45
C ALA A 104 -11.82 -10.74 2.36
N VAL A 105 -12.56 -11.43 1.48
CA VAL A 105 -12.01 -12.16 0.32
C VAL A 105 -11.24 -11.23 -0.61
N SER A 106 -11.78 -10.04 -0.93
CA SER A 106 -11.10 -9.02 -1.74
C SER A 106 -9.81 -8.50 -1.05
N GLY A 107 -9.83 -8.35 0.28
CA GLY A 107 -8.64 -7.97 1.06
C GLY A 107 -7.53 -9.02 0.96
N ILE A 108 -7.88 -10.29 1.10
CA ILE A 108 -6.96 -11.42 0.92
C ILE A 108 -6.39 -11.42 -0.52
N ALA A 109 -7.27 -11.30 -1.51
CA ALA A 109 -6.92 -11.23 -2.93
C ALA A 109 -5.91 -10.12 -3.23
N LYS A 110 -6.16 -8.93 -2.68
CA LYS A 110 -5.27 -7.75 -2.80
C LYS A 110 -3.86 -8.03 -2.30
N ASP A 111 -3.75 -8.61 -1.12
CA ASP A 111 -2.45 -8.76 -0.50
C ASP A 111 -1.65 -9.90 -1.11
N LEU A 112 -2.28 -11.00 -1.55
CA LEU A 112 -1.66 -12.06 -2.33
C LEU A 112 -1.13 -11.52 -3.68
N THR A 113 -1.94 -10.78 -4.41
CA THR A 113 -1.57 -10.20 -5.71
C THR A 113 -0.42 -9.19 -5.57
N LYS A 114 -0.50 -8.30 -4.58
CA LYS A 114 0.54 -7.31 -4.27
C LYS A 114 1.88 -7.97 -3.96
N MET A 115 1.87 -8.95 -3.09
CA MET A 115 3.08 -9.65 -2.65
C MET A 115 3.72 -10.42 -3.80
N SER A 116 2.92 -11.19 -4.56
CA SER A 116 3.41 -11.91 -5.73
C SER A 116 4.03 -10.99 -6.76
N SER A 117 3.35 -9.90 -7.11
CA SER A 117 3.84 -8.96 -8.13
C SER A 117 5.16 -8.31 -7.72
N LYS A 118 5.31 -7.90 -6.47
CA LYS A 118 6.55 -7.28 -5.98
C LYS A 118 7.70 -8.28 -5.84
N SER A 119 7.42 -9.47 -5.35
CA SER A 119 8.43 -10.53 -5.24
C SER A 119 8.93 -11.00 -6.60
N TYR A 120 8.04 -11.02 -7.60
CA TYR A 120 8.40 -11.46 -8.94
C TYR A 120 9.38 -10.52 -9.64
N ILE A 121 9.35 -9.21 -9.35
CA ILE A 121 10.32 -8.25 -9.91
C ILE A 121 11.75 -8.67 -9.58
N LYS A 122 12.01 -9.14 -8.35
CA LYS A 122 13.34 -9.62 -7.94
C LYS A 122 13.86 -10.77 -8.81
N LEU A 123 12.96 -11.61 -9.33
CA LEU A 123 13.32 -12.75 -10.18
C LEU A 123 13.58 -12.35 -11.66
N VAL A 124 13.09 -11.18 -12.07
CA VAL A 124 13.19 -10.70 -13.45
C VAL A 124 14.39 -9.79 -13.65
N ILE A 125 14.75 -9.01 -12.63
CA ILE A 125 15.85 -8.05 -12.68
C ILE A 125 17.13 -8.72 -12.18
N PRO A 126 18.28 -8.60 -12.90
CA PRO A 126 19.56 -9.12 -12.46
C PRO A 126 19.98 -8.55 -11.09
N GLU A 127 20.60 -9.36 -10.25
CA GLU A 127 21.05 -8.94 -8.90
C GLU A 127 22.09 -7.81 -8.96
N SER A 128 22.86 -7.75 -10.04
CA SER A 128 23.84 -6.68 -10.29
C SER A 128 23.22 -5.33 -10.65
N ASP A 129 21.94 -5.29 -11.05
CA ASP A 129 21.25 -4.05 -11.46
C ASP A 129 20.32 -3.52 -10.36
N SER A 130 20.90 -3.05 -9.26
CA SER A 130 20.15 -2.44 -8.16
C SER A 130 19.42 -1.14 -8.57
N SER A 131 19.96 -0.40 -9.52
CA SER A 131 19.34 0.83 -10.06
C SER A 131 18.10 0.50 -10.89
N GLY A 132 18.18 -0.52 -11.75
CA GLY A 132 17.04 -1.05 -12.49
C GLY A 132 15.97 -1.62 -11.56
N LEU A 133 16.37 -2.38 -10.53
CA LEU A 133 15.45 -2.89 -9.52
C LEU A 133 14.68 -1.75 -8.84
N MET A 134 15.37 -0.69 -8.41
CA MET A 134 14.71 0.48 -7.81
C MET A 134 13.71 1.12 -8.78
N LYS A 135 14.10 1.34 -10.03
CA LYS A 135 13.24 1.92 -11.06
C LYS A 135 11.95 1.12 -11.24
N TRP A 136 12.06 -0.19 -11.42
CA TRP A 136 10.90 -1.04 -11.68
C TRP A 136 10.00 -1.24 -10.47
N VAL A 137 10.56 -1.34 -9.26
CA VAL A 137 9.78 -1.37 -8.01
C VAL A 137 9.04 -0.05 -7.79
N ALA A 138 9.67 1.09 -8.09
CA ALA A 138 9.04 2.40 -7.95
C ALA A 138 7.91 2.60 -8.98
N ILE A 139 8.12 2.20 -10.23
CA ILE A 139 7.08 2.24 -11.28
C ILE A 139 5.89 1.37 -10.87
N LEU A 140 6.12 0.12 -10.46
CA LEU A 140 5.04 -0.78 -10.02
C LEU A 140 4.27 -0.20 -8.84
N THR A 141 4.98 0.36 -7.85
CA THR A 141 4.34 0.84 -6.62
C THR A 141 3.65 2.19 -6.83
N GLY A 142 4.27 3.09 -7.59
CA GLY A 142 3.73 4.41 -7.89
C GLY A 142 2.51 4.33 -8.81
N SER A 143 2.61 3.58 -9.91
CA SER A 143 1.49 3.38 -10.83
C SER A 143 0.29 2.71 -10.13
N LYS A 144 0.54 1.73 -9.25
CA LYS A 144 -0.52 1.11 -8.44
C LYS A 144 -1.25 2.15 -7.58
N ASN A 145 -0.53 3.07 -6.94
CA ASN A 145 -1.16 4.07 -6.09
C ASN A 145 -1.98 5.08 -6.93
N ALA A 146 -1.46 5.53 -8.08
CA ALA A 146 -2.21 6.37 -9.01
C ALA A 146 -3.47 5.67 -9.53
N LEU A 147 -3.33 4.41 -9.99
CA LEU A 147 -4.45 3.61 -10.50
C LEU A 147 -5.51 3.30 -9.44
N LYS A 148 -5.13 3.23 -8.16
CA LYS A 148 -6.11 3.10 -7.08
C LYS A 148 -7.04 4.31 -7.01
N GLY A 149 -6.52 5.52 -7.17
CA GLY A 149 -7.33 6.73 -7.26
C GLY A 149 -8.25 6.73 -8.49
N VAL A 150 -7.73 6.31 -9.65
CA VAL A 150 -8.54 6.12 -10.87
C VAL A 150 -9.63 5.07 -10.64
N GLY A 151 -9.31 3.97 -9.96
CA GLY A 151 -10.29 2.94 -9.59
C GLY A 151 -11.45 3.50 -8.76
N PHE A 152 -11.17 4.38 -7.81
CA PHE A 152 -12.22 5.03 -7.01
C PHE A 152 -13.18 5.84 -7.87
N LEU A 153 -12.67 6.63 -8.82
CA LEU A 153 -13.51 7.36 -9.77
C LEU A 153 -14.30 6.40 -10.67
N LEU A 154 -13.64 5.37 -11.17
CA LEU A 154 -14.27 4.36 -12.03
C LEU A 154 -15.44 3.67 -11.31
N GLY A 155 -15.33 3.36 -10.03
CA GLY A 155 -16.39 2.73 -9.25
C GLY A 155 -17.65 3.60 -9.14
N GLY A 156 -17.49 4.91 -8.93
CA GLY A 156 -18.60 5.87 -8.95
C GLY A 156 -19.28 5.95 -10.32
N VAL A 157 -18.49 6.15 -11.37
CA VAL A 157 -18.99 6.22 -12.76
C VAL A 157 -19.72 4.94 -13.17
N LEU A 158 -19.15 3.77 -12.86
CA LEU A 158 -19.78 2.50 -13.18
C LEU A 158 -21.10 2.31 -12.42
N LEU A 159 -21.19 2.75 -11.17
CA LEU A 159 -22.45 2.66 -10.41
C LEU A 159 -23.56 3.49 -11.07
N GLU A 160 -23.23 4.71 -11.48
CA GLU A 160 -24.20 5.63 -12.09
C GLU A 160 -24.60 5.22 -13.52
N THR A 161 -23.66 4.71 -14.32
CA THR A 161 -23.89 4.43 -15.74
C THR A 161 -24.47 3.05 -16.02
N VAL A 162 -23.94 2.01 -15.37
CA VAL A 162 -24.33 0.61 -15.64
C VAL A 162 -24.91 -0.12 -14.42
N GLY A 163 -24.87 0.51 -13.25
CA GLY A 163 -25.39 -0.03 -11.99
C GLY A 163 -24.49 -1.07 -11.33
N PHE A 164 -24.81 -1.41 -10.08
CA PHE A 164 -24.00 -2.24 -9.20
C PHE A 164 -23.70 -3.64 -9.77
N ARG A 165 -24.75 -4.34 -10.26
CA ARG A 165 -24.64 -5.72 -10.78
C ARG A 165 -23.76 -5.78 -12.02
N THR A 166 -24.03 -4.95 -13.01
CA THR A 166 -23.32 -4.95 -14.31
C THR A 166 -21.87 -4.53 -14.13
N ALA A 167 -21.59 -3.55 -13.25
CA ALA A 167 -20.24 -3.13 -12.90
C ALA A 167 -19.42 -4.30 -12.32
N ASN A 168 -19.97 -5.04 -11.37
CA ASN A 168 -19.31 -6.21 -10.79
C ASN A 168 -19.05 -7.31 -11.81
N ILE A 169 -19.99 -7.59 -12.73
CA ILE A 169 -19.80 -8.54 -13.84
C ILE A 169 -18.66 -8.08 -14.75
N GLY A 170 -18.65 -6.82 -15.16
CA GLY A 170 -17.59 -6.25 -16.01
C GLY A 170 -16.19 -6.37 -15.37
N MET A 171 -16.09 -6.08 -14.07
CA MET A 171 -14.84 -6.26 -13.32
C MET A 171 -14.42 -7.73 -13.25
N ALA A 172 -15.34 -8.66 -13.00
CA ALA A 172 -15.04 -10.09 -12.99
C ALA A 172 -14.55 -10.58 -14.35
N VAL A 173 -15.19 -10.16 -15.45
CA VAL A 173 -14.76 -10.49 -16.82
C VAL A 173 -13.35 -9.97 -17.12
N ALA A 174 -13.04 -8.73 -16.78
CA ALA A 174 -11.71 -8.15 -16.96
C ALA A 174 -10.62 -8.93 -16.17
N LEU A 175 -10.94 -9.35 -14.95
CA LEU A 175 -10.04 -10.15 -14.11
C LEU A 175 -9.84 -11.57 -14.67
N VAL A 176 -10.89 -12.21 -15.19
CA VAL A 176 -10.79 -13.53 -15.86
C VAL A 176 -9.94 -13.43 -17.11
N ALA A 177 -10.13 -12.42 -17.95
CA ALA A 177 -9.30 -12.17 -19.12
C ALA A 177 -7.82 -12.01 -18.74
N MET A 178 -7.53 -11.26 -17.66
CA MET A 178 -6.17 -11.10 -17.16
C MET A 178 -5.59 -12.39 -16.59
N LEU A 179 -6.41 -13.19 -15.90
CA LEU A 179 -6.00 -14.50 -15.38
C LEU A 179 -5.61 -15.47 -16.51
N VAL A 180 -6.39 -15.52 -17.58
CA VAL A 180 -6.10 -16.31 -18.79
C VAL A 180 -4.78 -15.82 -19.43
N THR A 181 -4.60 -14.51 -19.57
CA THR A 181 -3.36 -13.90 -20.09
C THR A 181 -2.14 -14.31 -19.26
N CYS A 182 -2.25 -14.23 -17.94
CA CYS A 182 -1.17 -14.67 -17.04
C CYS A 182 -0.90 -16.17 -17.15
N PHE A 183 -1.96 -16.98 -17.34
CA PHE A 183 -1.79 -18.43 -17.53
C PHE A 183 -0.97 -18.74 -18.77
N MET A 184 -1.24 -18.07 -19.87
CA MET A 184 -0.59 -18.29 -21.17
C MET A 184 0.87 -17.77 -21.18
N LEU A 185 1.14 -16.63 -20.56
CA LEU A 185 2.40 -15.92 -20.70
C LEU A 185 3.44 -16.21 -19.63
N LEU A 186 3.02 -16.51 -18.37
CA LEU A 186 3.95 -16.67 -17.25
C LEU A 186 4.50 -18.10 -17.11
N PRO A 187 5.79 -18.29 -16.79
CA PRO A 187 6.40 -19.59 -16.59
C PRO A 187 5.83 -20.33 -15.36
N LYS A 188 5.82 -21.69 -15.42
CA LYS A 188 5.11 -22.54 -14.44
C LYS A 188 5.69 -22.51 -13.01
N ALA A 189 6.98 -22.31 -12.81
CA ALA A 189 7.68 -22.55 -11.53
C ALA A 189 8.38 -21.32 -10.94
N ALA A 190 7.97 -20.10 -11.31
CA ALA A 190 8.64 -18.92 -10.84
C ALA A 190 8.46 -18.67 -9.33
N GLY A 191 9.57 -18.43 -8.62
CA GLY A 191 9.59 -17.98 -7.23
C GLY A 191 9.27 -19.04 -6.18
N LYS A 192 9.31 -20.33 -6.54
CA LYS A 192 9.21 -21.43 -5.56
C LYS A 192 10.57 -21.62 -4.90
N ALA A 193 10.60 -21.65 -3.55
CA ALA A 193 11.83 -21.92 -2.81
C ALA A 193 12.36 -23.32 -3.12
N LYS A 194 13.69 -23.46 -3.21
CA LYS A 194 14.37 -24.75 -3.48
C LYS A 194 14.19 -25.74 -2.35
N ALA A 195 14.15 -25.27 -1.08
CA ALA A 195 13.95 -26.09 0.10
C ALA A 195 12.51 -25.98 0.65
N LYS A 196 12.06 -26.99 1.42
CA LYS A 196 10.79 -26.93 2.12
C LYS A 196 10.84 -25.82 3.17
N VAL A 197 9.95 -24.84 3.02
CA VAL A 197 9.85 -23.69 3.93
C VAL A 197 8.90 -24.03 5.07
N GLY A 198 9.41 -24.03 6.31
CA GLY A 198 8.62 -24.23 7.52
C GLY A 198 7.95 -22.92 7.99
N LEU A 199 6.87 -23.04 8.79
CA LEU A 199 6.16 -21.86 9.34
C LEU A 199 7.07 -20.98 10.22
N ARG A 200 8.05 -21.54 10.91
CA ARG A 200 9.02 -20.78 11.72
C ARG A 200 9.89 -19.82 10.90
N GLN A 201 10.00 -20.05 9.59
CA GLN A 201 10.79 -19.20 8.68
C GLN A 201 9.99 -17.98 8.16
N MET A 202 8.74 -17.78 8.60
CA MET A 202 7.92 -16.62 8.25
C MET A 202 8.47 -15.31 8.83
N ILE A 203 9.18 -15.38 9.97
CA ILE A 203 9.93 -14.25 10.52
C ILE A 203 11.30 -14.26 9.85
N SER A 204 11.74 -13.11 9.35
CA SER A 204 13.03 -13.01 8.68
C SER A 204 14.18 -13.22 9.66
N SER A 205 15.19 -13.98 9.24
CA SER A 205 16.47 -14.08 9.95
C SER A 205 17.43 -12.92 9.64
N ASP A 206 17.12 -12.11 8.61
CA ASP A 206 17.94 -10.97 8.22
C ASP A 206 17.60 -9.73 9.06
N PRO A 207 18.53 -9.20 9.87
CA PRO A 207 18.31 -8.01 10.69
C PRO A 207 17.91 -6.78 9.86
N ARG A 208 18.38 -6.66 8.60
CA ARG A 208 18.02 -5.55 7.70
C ARG A 208 16.52 -5.55 7.38
N VAL A 209 15.97 -6.73 7.10
CA VAL A 209 14.55 -6.92 6.84
C VAL A 209 13.73 -6.61 8.09
N ASN A 210 14.19 -7.05 9.26
CA ASN A 210 13.47 -6.85 10.52
C ASN A 210 13.41 -5.37 10.91
N TRP A 211 14.54 -4.65 10.88
CA TRP A 211 14.57 -3.22 11.19
C TRP A 211 13.80 -2.36 10.17
N LEU A 212 13.90 -2.71 8.88
CA LEU A 212 13.13 -2.04 7.83
C LEU A 212 11.62 -2.26 8.01
N SER A 213 11.21 -3.47 8.39
CA SER A 213 9.81 -3.81 8.65
C SER A 213 9.26 -3.06 9.88
N ALA A 214 10.03 -3.02 10.96
CA ALA A 214 9.67 -2.27 12.16
C ALA A 214 9.54 -0.75 11.86
N SER A 215 10.51 -0.16 11.16
CA SER A 215 10.41 1.24 10.71
C SER A 215 9.18 1.47 9.83
N ARG A 216 8.85 0.52 8.93
CA ARG A 216 7.69 0.60 8.04
C ARG A 216 6.35 0.61 8.77
N LEU A 217 6.24 -0.14 9.88
CA LEU A 217 5.05 -0.14 10.73
C LEU A 217 4.74 1.28 11.20
N PHE A 218 5.72 1.94 11.81
CA PHE A 218 5.55 3.31 12.32
C PHE A 218 5.39 4.33 11.19
N LEU A 219 6.13 4.20 10.09
CA LEU A 219 6.02 5.11 8.95
C LEU A 219 4.60 5.13 8.37
N PHE A 220 3.97 3.96 8.18
CA PHE A 220 2.61 3.91 7.62
C PHE A 220 1.54 4.20 8.67
N GLY A 221 1.78 3.82 9.92
CA GLY A 221 0.95 4.24 11.04
C GLY A 221 0.87 5.76 11.14
N SER A 222 2.00 6.47 11.00
CA SER A 222 2.05 7.92 11.08
C SER A 222 1.11 8.63 10.10
N ARG A 223 1.00 8.13 8.87
CA ARG A 223 0.05 8.67 7.90
C ARG A 223 -1.39 8.34 8.29
N ASP A 224 -1.67 7.10 8.67
CA ASP A 224 -3.04 6.64 8.85
C ASP A 224 -3.69 7.19 10.13
N VAL A 225 -2.90 7.65 11.10
CA VAL A 225 -3.39 8.36 12.31
C VAL A 225 -4.21 9.63 11.99
N TRP A 226 -3.94 10.33 10.92
CA TRP A 226 -4.70 11.52 10.53
C TRP A 226 -5.49 11.35 9.22
N PHE A 227 -5.03 10.46 8.33
CA PHE A 227 -5.52 10.38 6.95
C PHE A 227 -6.87 9.64 6.83
N VAL A 228 -7.10 8.59 7.65
CA VAL A 228 -8.21 7.64 7.40
C VAL A 228 -9.53 8.15 7.94
N PHE A 229 -9.54 8.79 9.11
CA PHE A 229 -10.75 9.25 9.79
C PHE A 229 -10.68 10.75 10.11
N ALA A 230 -9.65 11.22 10.82
CA ALA A 230 -9.58 12.58 11.33
C ALA A 230 -9.65 13.63 10.21
N LEU A 231 -8.85 13.51 9.16
CA LEU A 231 -8.83 14.46 8.05
C LEU A 231 -10.17 14.51 7.28
N PRO A 232 -10.75 13.39 6.81
CA PRO A 232 -12.05 13.43 6.14
C PRO A 232 -13.16 14.08 6.98
N ILE A 233 -13.22 13.78 8.27
CA ILE A 233 -14.22 14.38 9.17
C ILE A 233 -13.96 15.87 9.34
N PHE A 234 -12.71 16.28 9.58
CA PHE A 234 -12.34 17.69 9.68
C PHE A 234 -12.70 18.48 8.41
N LEU A 235 -12.41 17.95 7.23
CA LEU A 235 -12.76 18.61 5.96
C LEU A 235 -14.27 18.81 5.81
N SER A 236 -15.07 17.81 6.20
CA SER A 236 -16.53 17.88 6.03
C SER A 236 -17.22 18.63 7.15
N ALA A 237 -16.91 18.34 8.41
CA ALA A 237 -17.62 18.89 9.57
C ALA A 237 -17.14 20.29 9.96
N ASP A 238 -15.82 20.54 9.89
CA ASP A 238 -15.24 21.80 10.36
C ASP A 238 -15.04 22.82 9.20
N LEU A 239 -14.63 22.34 8.00
CA LEU A 239 -14.44 23.22 6.84
C LEU A 239 -15.65 23.28 5.90
N GLY A 240 -16.71 22.50 6.16
CA GLY A 240 -17.93 22.50 5.36
C GLY A 240 -17.75 21.96 3.93
N TRP A 241 -16.68 21.20 3.66
CA TRP A 241 -16.48 20.62 2.33
C TRP A 241 -17.52 19.55 2.04
N SER A 242 -18.05 19.57 0.81
CA SER A 242 -18.92 18.48 0.35
C SER A 242 -18.18 17.13 0.33
N SER A 243 -18.92 16.03 0.35
CA SER A 243 -18.36 14.69 0.21
C SER A 243 -17.54 14.55 -1.08
N ALA A 244 -17.98 15.18 -2.18
CA ALA A 244 -17.28 15.18 -3.46
C ALA A 244 -15.94 15.95 -3.38
N GLN A 245 -15.92 17.13 -2.72
CA GLN A 245 -14.70 17.92 -2.53
C GLN A 245 -13.68 17.15 -1.66
N SER A 246 -14.10 16.62 -0.51
CA SER A 246 -13.26 15.86 0.40
C SER A 246 -12.68 14.59 -0.28
N SER A 247 -13.53 13.82 -0.95
CA SER A 247 -13.11 12.61 -1.67
C SER A 247 -12.22 12.94 -2.87
N GLY A 248 -12.53 14.01 -3.61
CA GLY A 248 -11.74 14.49 -4.73
C GLY A 248 -10.34 14.92 -4.29
N PHE A 249 -10.22 15.65 -3.19
CA PHE A 249 -8.92 16.02 -2.62
C PHE A 249 -8.09 14.80 -2.21
N LEU A 250 -8.68 13.86 -1.49
CA LEU A 250 -7.99 12.63 -1.08
C LEU A 250 -7.57 11.77 -2.28
N ALA A 251 -8.42 11.66 -3.30
CA ALA A 251 -8.09 10.96 -4.54
C ALA A 251 -6.94 11.64 -5.28
N ALA A 252 -7.00 12.97 -5.46
CA ALA A 252 -5.93 13.75 -6.09
C ALA A 252 -4.61 13.61 -5.33
N TRP A 253 -4.67 13.64 -3.99
CA TRP A 253 -3.49 13.44 -3.15
C TRP A 253 -2.87 12.05 -3.34
N VAL A 254 -3.68 10.98 -3.37
CA VAL A 254 -3.20 9.60 -3.59
C VAL A 254 -2.64 9.42 -5.00
N ILE A 255 -3.24 10.04 -6.01
CA ILE A 255 -2.75 10.04 -7.40
C ILE A 255 -1.40 10.76 -7.47
N GLY A 256 -1.31 11.98 -6.95
CA GLY A 256 -0.06 12.74 -6.88
C GLY A 256 1.05 11.99 -6.13
N TYR A 257 0.72 11.40 -5.00
CA TYR A 257 1.60 10.50 -4.26
C TYR A 257 2.14 9.36 -5.15
N GLY A 258 1.29 8.74 -5.94
CA GLY A 258 1.69 7.66 -6.87
C GLY A 258 2.67 8.13 -7.93
N PHE A 259 2.44 9.32 -8.51
CA PHE A 259 3.37 9.93 -9.49
C PHE A 259 4.72 10.25 -8.87
N VAL A 260 4.75 10.92 -7.72
CA VAL A 260 6.00 11.23 -7.01
C VAL A 260 6.78 9.94 -6.69
N GLN A 261 6.08 8.91 -6.24
CA GLN A 261 6.70 7.62 -5.93
C GLN A 261 7.31 6.95 -7.16
N ALA A 262 6.65 7.02 -8.32
CA ALA A 262 7.18 6.49 -9.58
C ALA A 262 8.40 7.25 -10.07
N LEU A 263 8.46 8.56 -9.82
CA LEU A 263 9.56 9.45 -10.20
C LEU A 263 10.74 9.40 -9.21
N ALA A 264 10.57 8.86 -8.00
CA ALA A 264 11.59 8.86 -6.96
C ALA A 264 12.98 8.35 -7.41
N PRO A 265 13.12 7.31 -8.25
CA PRO A 265 14.41 6.87 -8.75
C PRO A 265 15.19 7.95 -9.51
N SER A 266 14.50 8.94 -10.08
CA SER A 266 15.13 9.99 -10.87
C SER A 266 15.96 10.98 -10.05
N TYR A 267 15.64 11.15 -8.74
CA TYR A 267 16.28 12.14 -7.89
C TYR A 267 16.85 11.58 -6.56
N VAL A 268 16.44 10.37 -6.13
CA VAL A 268 16.92 9.79 -4.88
C VAL A 268 18.29 9.12 -5.03
N GLY A 269 18.56 8.51 -6.20
CA GLY A 269 19.82 7.84 -6.49
C GLY A 269 20.99 8.82 -6.59
N ARG A 270 22.20 8.39 -6.13
CA ARG A 270 23.44 9.15 -6.31
C ARG A 270 24.02 8.84 -7.71
N LYS A 271 24.56 9.84 -8.38
CA LYS A 271 25.41 9.63 -9.57
C LYS A 271 26.85 9.37 -9.13
N VAL A 272 27.41 8.24 -9.50
CA VAL A 272 28.83 7.89 -9.33
C VAL A 272 29.33 7.48 -10.72
N ASP A 273 30.36 8.13 -11.20
CA ASP A 273 30.96 7.90 -12.54
C ASP A 273 29.91 7.86 -13.68
N GLY A 274 28.97 8.82 -13.65
CA GLY A 274 27.89 8.93 -14.63
C GLY A 274 26.77 7.91 -14.49
N LYS A 275 26.92 6.87 -13.66
CA LYS A 275 25.91 5.85 -13.39
C LYS A 275 25.10 6.19 -12.14
N ARG A 276 23.80 5.91 -12.18
CA ARG A 276 22.95 6.04 -10.98
C ARG A 276 23.13 4.83 -10.07
N VAL A 277 23.49 5.10 -8.83
CA VAL A 277 23.57 4.08 -7.76
C VAL A 277 22.29 4.15 -6.95
N ALA A 278 21.71 3.00 -6.64
CA ALA A 278 20.51 2.88 -5.83
C ALA A 278 20.74 3.37 -4.39
N PRO A 279 19.69 3.83 -3.69
CA PRO A 279 19.82 4.31 -2.32
C PRO A 279 20.11 3.16 -1.35
N THR A 280 20.85 3.46 -0.30
CA THR A 280 21.10 2.59 0.84
C THR A 280 20.26 3.02 2.05
N ALA A 281 20.28 2.25 3.15
CA ALA A 281 19.62 2.59 4.41
C ALA A 281 20.01 3.98 4.93
N ARG A 282 21.24 4.44 4.64
CA ARG A 282 21.69 5.79 4.99
C ARG A 282 20.77 6.91 4.46
N ARG A 283 20.11 6.69 3.31
CA ARG A 283 19.20 7.67 2.72
C ARG A 283 17.81 7.67 3.36
N VAL A 284 17.41 6.59 4.02
CA VAL A 284 16.09 6.50 4.68
C VAL A 284 15.99 7.49 5.84
N ILE A 285 17.05 7.61 6.66
CA ILE A 285 17.04 8.45 7.87
C ILE A 285 16.62 9.90 7.60
N PRO A 286 17.31 10.66 6.72
CA PRO A 286 16.93 12.06 6.47
C PRO A 286 15.56 12.21 5.82
N TRP A 287 15.17 11.30 4.93
CA TRP A 287 13.83 11.36 4.31
C TRP A 287 12.71 11.05 5.32
N THR A 288 12.95 10.15 6.29
CA THR A 288 11.98 9.88 7.36
C THR A 288 11.92 11.06 8.34
N ALA A 289 13.04 11.57 8.80
CA ALA A 289 13.10 12.70 9.73
C ALA A 289 12.46 13.97 9.14
N LEU A 290 12.62 14.20 7.83
CA LEU A 290 12.04 15.37 7.14
C LEU A 290 10.51 15.41 7.20
N LEU A 291 9.83 14.28 7.43
CA LEU A 291 8.36 14.24 7.59
C LEU A 291 7.87 15.02 8.82
N VAL A 292 8.72 15.21 9.83
CA VAL A 292 8.38 16.01 11.03
C VAL A 292 8.07 17.46 10.64
N ALA A 293 8.78 18.02 9.66
CA ALA A 293 8.63 19.43 9.28
C ALA A 293 7.22 19.76 8.73
N PRO A 294 6.67 19.07 7.72
CA PRO A 294 5.31 19.36 7.25
C PRO A 294 4.23 19.04 8.29
N LEU A 295 4.38 17.97 9.09
CA LEU A 295 3.42 17.64 10.15
C LEU A 295 3.41 18.71 11.25
N GLY A 296 4.59 19.10 11.73
CA GLY A 296 4.75 20.16 12.75
C GLY A 296 4.31 21.52 12.19
N GLY A 297 4.61 21.81 10.92
CA GLY A 297 4.18 23.03 10.26
C GLY A 297 2.65 23.15 10.18
N ILE A 298 1.95 22.09 9.75
CA ILE A 298 0.47 22.07 9.73
C ILE A 298 -0.07 22.24 11.15
N ALA A 299 0.45 21.46 12.12
CA ALA A 299 -0.01 21.53 13.50
C ALA A 299 0.17 22.94 14.11
N ALA A 300 1.31 23.57 13.87
CA ALA A 300 1.58 24.93 14.33
C ALA A 300 0.66 25.95 13.65
N LEU A 301 0.49 25.89 12.33
CA LEU A 301 -0.38 26.81 11.60
C LEU A 301 -1.84 26.72 12.09
N LEU A 302 -2.35 25.51 12.29
CA LEU A 302 -3.69 25.30 12.85
C LEU A 302 -3.81 25.80 14.30
N HIS A 303 -2.77 25.58 15.12
CA HIS A 303 -2.75 26.03 16.50
C HIS A 303 -2.75 27.57 16.62
N PHE A 304 -2.03 28.26 15.74
CA PHE A 304 -1.96 29.73 15.73
C PHE A 304 -3.10 30.38 14.92
N GLY A 305 -4.11 29.65 14.48
CA GLY A 305 -5.31 30.19 13.84
C GLY A 305 -5.11 30.63 12.38
N ALA A 306 -4.09 30.09 11.69
CA ALA A 306 -3.94 30.32 10.24
C ALA A 306 -5.09 29.64 9.46
N ASP A 307 -5.32 30.07 8.22
CA ASP A 307 -6.36 29.47 7.37
C ASP A 307 -6.18 27.96 7.25
N PRO A 308 -7.14 27.16 7.76
CA PRO A 308 -6.99 25.71 7.82
C PRO A 308 -6.92 25.05 6.44
N THR A 309 -7.65 25.57 5.46
CA THR A 309 -7.69 25.03 4.10
C THR A 309 -6.31 25.12 3.45
N THR A 310 -5.73 26.33 3.43
CA THR A 310 -4.41 26.55 2.85
C THR A 310 -3.32 25.76 3.58
N SER A 311 -3.37 25.76 4.93
CA SER A 311 -2.41 25.05 5.78
C SER A 311 -2.41 23.54 5.49
N LEU A 312 -3.59 22.94 5.34
CA LEU A 312 -3.75 21.52 5.02
C LEU A 312 -3.33 21.21 3.59
N VAL A 313 -3.85 21.94 2.61
CA VAL A 313 -3.57 21.66 1.19
C VAL A 313 -2.07 21.76 0.92
N ALA A 314 -1.42 22.85 1.34
CA ALA A 314 0.01 23.07 1.12
C ALA A 314 0.86 22.10 1.96
N GLY A 315 0.57 21.95 3.24
CA GLY A 315 1.33 21.08 4.14
C GLY A 315 1.22 19.61 3.76
N LEU A 316 0.03 19.13 3.38
CA LEU A 316 -0.18 17.75 2.93
C LEU A 316 0.41 17.48 1.55
N ALA A 317 0.51 18.48 0.67
CA ALA A 317 1.24 18.35 -0.59
C ALA A 317 2.73 18.11 -0.32
N VAL A 318 3.37 18.90 0.56
CA VAL A 318 4.76 18.71 0.97
C VAL A 318 4.95 17.37 1.67
N PHE A 319 4.09 17.03 2.63
CA PHE A 319 4.11 15.72 3.29
C PHE A 319 4.02 14.58 2.28
N GLY A 320 3.11 14.69 1.30
CA GLY A 320 2.90 13.69 0.25
C GLY A 320 4.16 13.42 -0.59
N ILE A 321 4.89 14.47 -0.97
CA ILE A 321 6.15 14.36 -1.73
C ILE A 321 7.21 13.62 -0.90
N VAL A 322 7.43 14.05 0.35
CA VAL A 322 8.45 13.44 1.23
C VAL A 322 8.08 11.99 1.57
N PHE A 323 6.80 11.74 1.89
CA PHE A 323 6.32 10.41 2.24
C PHE A 323 6.36 9.44 1.04
N ALA A 324 6.01 9.90 -0.17
CA ALA A 324 6.10 9.11 -1.39
C ALA A 324 7.54 8.70 -1.70
N THR A 325 8.47 9.63 -1.56
CA THR A 325 9.90 9.40 -1.73
C THR A 325 10.44 8.36 -0.74
N ASN A 326 10.13 8.54 0.54
CA ASN A 326 10.53 7.60 1.58
C ASN A 326 9.92 6.20 1.35
N SER A 327 8.65 6.15 1.00
CA SER A 327 7.98 4.89 0.67
C SER A 327 8.58 4.19 -0.56
N ALA A 328 9.09 4.94 -1.56
CA ALA A 328 9.81 4.36 -2.70
C ALA A 328 11.11 3.71 -2.26
N ILE A 329 11.91 4.39 -1.42
CA ILE A 329 13.17 3.87 -0.87
C ILE A 329 12.91 2.58 -0.08
N HIS A 330 11.96 2.60 0.85
CA HIS A 330 11.58 1.42 1.64
C HIS A 330 11.13 0.25 0.75
N SER A 331 10.33 0.54 -0.28
CA SER A 331 9.83 -0.49 -1.20
C SER A 331 10.93 -1.10 -2.08
N PHE A 332 11.97 -0.34 -2.38
CA PHE A 332 13.17 -0.84 -3.04
C PHE A 332 14.00 -1.71 -2.08
N LEU A 333 14.32 -1.18 -0.89
CA LEU A 333 15.22 -1.85 0.07
C LEU A 333 14.72 -3.23 0.49
N ILE A 334 13.39 -3.41 0.73
CA ILE A 334 12.86 -4.72 1.09
C ILE A 334 13.08 -5.75 -0.02
N VAL A 335 12.92 -5.37 -1.28
CA VAL A 335 13.15 -6.28 -2.40
C VAL A 335 14.65 -6.49 -2.61
N HIS A 336 15.47 -5.46 -2.37
CA HIS A 336 16.92 -5.54 -2.50
C HIS A 336 17.57 -6.47 -1.45
N TYR A 337 17.14 -6.38 -0.19
CA TYR A 337 17.65 -7.22 0.91
C TYR A 337 17.16 -8.67 0.86
N ALA A 338 16.03 -8.91 0.21
CA ALA A 338 15.46 -10.25 0.15
C ALA A 338 16.31 -11.20 -0.70
N ASP A 339 16.62 -12.38 -0.18
CA ASP A 339 17.24 -13.45 -0.95
C ASP A 339 16.30 -13.99 -2.03
N GLY A 340 16.84 -14.36 -3.20
CA GLY A 340 16.05 -14.84 -4.32
C GLY A 340 15.13 -16.02 -3.97
N ASP A 341 15.61 -16.95 -3.16
CA ASP A 341 14.85 -18.14 -2.73
C ASP A 341 13.79 -17.82 -1.64
N LYS A 342 13.95 -16.72 -0.88
CA LYS A 342 13.07 -16.34 0.24
C LYS A 342 12.38 -14.98 0.04
N VAL A 343 12.43 -14.45 -1.18
CA VAL A 343 11.92 -13.09 -1.46
C VAL A 343 10.46 -12.89 -1.03
N SER A 344 9.60 -13.87 -1.24
CA SER A 344 8.19 -13.75 -0.88
C SER A 344 7.95 -13.76 0.64
N LEU A 345 8.78 -14.48 1.42
CA LEU A 345 8.73 -14.46 2.88
C LEU A 345 9.10 -13.09 3.44
N ASN A 346 10.25 -12.55 3.01
CA ASN A 346 10.73 -11.26 3.47
C ASN A 346 9.78 -10.12 3.08
N VAL A 347 9.29 -10.15 1.84
CA VAL A 347 8.30 -9.19 1.34
C VAL A 347 6.97 -9.33 2.09
N GLY A 348 6.53 -10.56 2.36
CA GLY A 348 5.32 -10.84 3.14
C GLY A 348 5.42 -10.32 4.57
N PHE A 349 6.51 -10.59 5.28
CA PHE A 349 6.78 -10.10 6.62
C PHE A 349 6.79 -8.56 6.68
N TYR A 350 7.47 -7.91 5.74
CA TYR A 350 7.49 -6.46 5.62
C TYR A 350 6.09 -5.85 5.39
N TYR A 351 5.27 -6.48 4.54
CA TYR A 351 3.91 -5.97 4.30
C TYR A 351 2.93 -6.31 5.41
N MET A 352 3.16 -7.35 6.18
CA MET A 352 2.45 -7.59 7.44
C MET A 352 2.68 -6.41 8.41
N ALA A 353 3.94 -6.04 8.63
CA ALA A 353 4.28 -4.89 9.48
C ALA A 353 3.64 -3.59 8.96
N ASN A 354 3.67 -3.37 7.63
CA ASN A 354 3.00 -2.24 6.99
C ASN A 354 1.47 -2.24 7.25
N ALA A 355 0.81 -3.38 7.16
CA ALA A 355 -0.63 -3.51 7.39
C ALA A 355 -0.97 -3.34 8.87
N ALA A 356 -0.15 -3.88 9.78
CA ALA A 356 -0.30 -3.69 11.22
C ALA A 356 -0.17 -2.21 11.61
N GLY A 357 0.82 -1.49 11.07
CA GLY A 357 0.98 -0.05 11.28
C GLY A 357 -0.23 0.74 10.80
N ARG A 358 -0.79 0.40 9.65
CA ARG A 358 -2.01 1.03 9.13
C ARG A 358 -3.22 0.76 10.02
N LEU A 359 -3.40 -0.48 10.49
CA LEU A 359 -4.49 -0.83 11.40
C LEU A 359 -4.40 -0.02 12.70
N VAL A 360 -3.21 0.03 13.33
CA VAL A 360 -2.97 0.83 14.53
C VAL A 360 -3.21 2.31 14.26
N GLY A 361 -2.69 2.86 13.15
CA GLY A 361 -2.91 4.25 12.76
C GLY A 361 -4.40 4.56 12.57
N THR A 362 -5.16 3.68 11.92
CA THR A 362 -6.60 3.84 11.71
C THR A 362 -7.37 3.88 13.04
N ILE A 363 -7.07 2.97 13.98
CA ILE A 363 -7.69 2.95 15.32
C ILE A 363 -7.37 4.25 16.06
N LEU A 364 -6.10 4.65 16.06
CA LEU A 364 -5.67 5.89 16.72
C LEU A 364 -6.26 7.14 16.06
N SER A 365 -6.50 7.13 14.73
CA SER A 365 -7.14 8.24 14.02
C SER A 365 -8.51 8.61 14.65
N GLY A 366 -9.36 7.62 14.87
CA GLY A 366 -10.65 7.85 15.50
C GLY A 366 -10.54 8.17 17.00
N ALA A 367 -9.76 7.36 17.72
CA ALA A 367 -9.65 7.49 19.19
C ALA A 367 -9.02 8.82 19.62
N VAL A 368 -7.89 9.21 19.02
CA VAL A 368 -7.18 10.45 19.36
C VAL A 368 -7.98 11.68 18.93
N PHE A 369 -8.57 11.65 17.71
CA PHE A 369 -9.36 12.76 17.20
C PHE A 369 -10.57 13.04 18.12
N GLN A 370 -11.28 12.00 18.53
CA GLN A 370 -12.44 12.12 19.41
C GLN A 370 -12.04 12.53 20.84
N TRP A 371 -11.00 11.90 21.40
CA TRP A 371 -10.53 12.19 22.75
C TRP A 371 -10.03 13.62 22.93
N ALA A 372 -9.40 14.19 21.90
CA ALA A 372 -8.91 15.57 21.92
C ALA A 372 -10.00 16.62 21.58
N GLY A 373 -11.29 16.22 21.49
CA GLY A 373 -12.42 17.14 21.29
C GLY A 373 -12.79 17.43 19.85
N MET A 374 -12.27 16.63 18.88
CA MET A 374 -12.51 16.79 17.43
C MET A 374 -12.01 18.16 16.90
N GLY A 375 -12.48 18.59 15.72
CA GLY A 375 -12.08 19.87 15.12
C GLY A 375 -10.57 20.05 14.98
N SER A 376 -10.12 21.29 15.01
CA SER A 376 -8.69 21.62 14.90
C SER A 376 -7.86 21.02 16.02
N ALA A 377 -8.35 20.97 17.26
CA ALA A 377 -7.65 20.37 18.39
C ALA A 377 -7.45 18.87 18.18
N GLY A 378 -8.49 18.16 17.74
CA GLY A 378 -8.42 16.73 17.41
C GLY A 378 -7.43 16.44 16.30
N LEU A 379 -7.44 17.25 15.23
CA LEU A 379 -6.51 17.07 14.12
C LEU A 379 -5.06 17.34 14.53
N VAL A 380 -4.80 18.40 15.31
CA VAL A 380 -3.47 18.72 15.86
C VAL A 380 -2.97 17.58 16.75
N ALA A 381 -3.82 16.98 17.58
CA ALA A 381 -3.46 15.82 18.40
C ALA A 381 -3.07 14.62 17.52
N CYS A 382 -3.83 14.32 16.47
CA CYS A 382 -3.49 13.27 15.50
C CYS A 382 -2.14 13.55 14.81
N LEU A 383 -1.87 14.79 14.39
CA LEU A 383 -0.59 15.18 13.79
C LEU A 383 0.57 15.02 14.80
N SER A 384 0.33 15.34 16.09
CA SER A 384 1.34 15.16 17.15
C SER A 384 1.67 13.68 17.38
N VAL A 385 0.68 12.80 17.42
CA VAL A 385 0.90 11.34 17.47
C VAL A 385 1.64 10.86 16.22
N SER A 386 1.29 11.40 15.04
CA SER A 386 1.98 11.12 13.79
C SER A 386 3.47 11.49 13.85
N ILE A 387 3.82 12.63 14.43
CA ILE A 387 5.22 13.04 14.67
C ILE A 387 5.95 12.01 15.55
N GLY A 388 5.32 11.57 16.64
CA GLY A 388 5.86 10.51 17.49
C GLY A 388 6.17 9.23 16.71
N PHE A 389 5.27 8.81 15.82
CA PHE A 389 5.47 7.65 14.96
C PHE A 389 6.60 7.88 13.94
N VAL A 390 6.73 9.07 13.36
CA VAL A 390 7.83 9.42 12.46
C VAL A 390 9.16 9.37 13.19
N LEU A 391 9.24 9.88 14.41
CA LEU A 391 10.45 9.83 15.25
C LEU A 391 10.83 8.37 15.58
N ALA A 392 9.86 7.54 15.97
CA ALA A 392 10.09 6.12 16.19
C ALA A 392 10.59 5.41 14.92
N SER A 393 9.97 5.68 13.76
CA SER A 393 10.42 5.16 12.46
C SER A 393 11.85 5.58 12.15
N THR A 394 12.20 6.85 12.40
CA THR A 394 13.54 7.40 12.18
C THR A 394 14.57 6.71 13.08
N ALA A 395 14.26 6.54 14.37
CA ALA A 395 15.12 5.86 15.32
C ALA A 395 15.43 4.41 14.90
N LEU A 396 14.41 3.68 14.39
CA LEU A 396 14.57 2.31 13.89
C LEU A 396 15.41 2.22 12.60
N CYS A 397 15.58 3.31 11.85
CA CYS A 397 16.49 3.36 10.70
C CYS A 397 17.96 3.42 11.10
N ILE A 398 18.29 3.75 12.36
CA ILE A 398 19.68 3.77 12.84
C ILE A 398 20.26 2.35 12.89
N PRO A 399 19.64 1.38 13.61
CA PRO A 399 20.11 0.00 13.59
C PRO A 399 19.98 -0.67 12.22
N LEU A 400 19.02 -0.24 11.38
CA LEU A 400 18.94 -0.70 9.99
C LEU A 400 20.23 -0.37 9.23
N ARG A 401 20.73 0.86 9.35
CA ARG A 401 21.99 1.28 8.73
C ARG A 401 23.19 0.50 9.25
N ALA A 402 23.23 0.20 10.56
CA ALA A 402 24.30 -0.60 11.15
C ALA A 402 24.29 -2.04 10.61
N ALA A 403 23.11 -2.66 10.50
CA ALA A 403 22.93 -3.99 9.93
C ALA A 403 23.32 -4.05 8.43
N GLU A 404 23.04 -3.00 7.66
CA GLU A 404 23.45 -2.93 6.25
C GLU A 404 24.97 -2.90 6.11
N ARG A 405 25.66 -2.05 6.89
CA ARG A 405 27.14 -1.97 6.89
C ARG A 405 27.79 -3.29 7.25
N HIS A 406 27.33 -3.94 8.32
CA HIS A 406 27.88 -5.24 8.73
C HIS A 406 27.73 -6.30 7.64
N SER A 407 26.61 -6.30 6.93
CA SER A 407 26.39 -7.20 5.79
C SER A 407 27.30 -6.89 4.59
N GLU A 408 27.64 -5.63 4.37
CA GLU A 408 28.59 -5.24 3.29
C GLU A 408 30.02 -5.65 3.64
N GLU A 409 30.45 -5.45 4.90
CA GLU A 409 31.77 -5.86 5.38
C GLU A 409 32.01 -7.37 5.24
N ILE A 410 31.03 -8.22 5.58
CA ILE A 410 31.13 -9.67 5.40
C ILE A 410 31.32 -10.01 3.92
N ARG A 411 30.56 -9.38 3.02
CA ARG A 411 30.64 -9.65 1.55
C ARG A 411 31.94 -9.22 0.90
N THR A 412 32.69 -8.30 1.51
CA THR A 412 34.01 -7.87 0.98
C THR A 412 35.17 -8.73 1.48
N HIS A 413 34.94 -9.57 2.48
CA HIS A 413 35.93 -10.48 3.06
C HIS A 413 35.80 -11.92 2.55
N ASP A 414 34.65 -12.27 1.92
CA ASP A 414 34.42 -13.53 1.19
C ASP A 414 34.73 -13.36 -0.31
#